data_34453420cef6af40408f5e9890921ba0
#
_entry.id   34453420cef6af40408f5e9890921ba0
#
_cell.length_a   1.000
_cell.length_b   1.000
_cell.length_c   1.000
_cell.angle_alpha   90.00
_cell.angle_beta   90.00
_cell.angle_gamma   90.00
#
_symmetry.space_group_name_H-M   'P 1'
#
loop_
_entity.id
_entity.type
_entity.pdbx_description
1 polymer ?
#
loop_
_entity_poly.entity_id
_entity_poly.type
_entity_poly.pdbx_seq_one_letter_code
_entity_poly.pdbx_strand_id
1 'polypeptide(L)'
;MVRPWDDETDSLENAFRRARAAFEFMTKLNIKYYTFHDRDVAPEGKTIDESNSNLDAVVDLLEKLQKETGIKLLWSTQNLFSHPRYMNGGATNPDSHVFAYAASQAKKILEVNHRLGGENVVFWGGREGYQSVLNTDVRRELDHQAQFFKMCLAYRNKIGSKAQFLIEPKPREPTKHQYDYDAQTVIGFLHTYGLEKDFKLNIEPNHTTLAGHDYEHDILMASKFGMLGSVDANTGDPLLGWDTDMFPSDIKKTTLTMKIIIEQGGLAPGGLNFDCKVRRESTELRDMFIAHIGAMDAFARGLRNAARILNDNKMPAMVAERYSTYDSGFGAKIEKGEVTLEECEEYVKQNGEPKQRSGRAEEYEMIMNHYV
;
A
#
# COMPACT_ATOMS: atom_id res chain seq x y z
N MET A 1 -6.69 6.79 -24.86
CA MET A 1 -7.75 5.77 -25.05
C MET A 1 -9.09 6.45 -25.02
N VAL A 2 -9.93 6.24 -26.04
CA VAL A 2 -11.32 6.72 -26.03
C VAL A 2 -12.13 5.82 -25.08
N ARG A 3 -12.82 6.44 -24.13
CA ARG A 3 -13.68 5.74 -23.17
C ARG A 3 -15.14 6.07 -23.48
N PRO A 4 -15.92 5.16 -24.07
CA PRO A 4 -17.27 5.48 -24.55
C PRO A 4 -18.27 5.90 -23.46
N TRP A 5 -17.96 5.62 -22.21
CA TRP A 5 -18.76 6.01 -21.03
C TRP A 5 -18.36 7.37 -20.44
N ASP A 6 -17.28 7.98 -20.93
CA ASP A 6 -16.71 9.22 -20.38
C ASP A 6 -16.84 10.34 -21.43
N ASP A 7 -17.50 11.42 -21.10
CA ASP A 7 -17.64 12.59 -21.95
C ASP A 7 -16.67 13.72 -21.58
N GLU A 8 -15.68 13.40 -20.71
CA GLU A 8 -14.63 14.31 -20.25
C GLU A 8 -15.15 15.51 -19.44
N THR A 9 -16.44 15.50 -19.04
CA THR A 9 -17.00 16.54 -18.16
C THR A 9 -16.85 16.14 -16.69
N ASP A 10 -16.72 17.13 -15.82
CA ASP A 10 -16.79 16.97 -14.37
C ASP A 10 -18.24 17.16 -13.89
N SER A 11 -19.14 16.26 -14.37
CA SER A 11 -20.56 16.27 -14.04
C SER A 11 -20.99 15.03 -13.28
N LEU A 12 -22.07 15.13 -12.50
CA LEU A 12 -22.65 13.96 -11.81
C LEU A 12 -23.10 12.89 -12.80
N GLU A 13 -23.65 13.28 -13.94
CA GLU A 13 -24.09 12.34 -14.99
C GLU A 13 -22.90 11.54 -15.53
N ASN A 14 -21.76 12.18 -15.73
CA ASN A 14 -20.54 11.51 -16.13
C ASN A 14 -20.01 10.59 -15.02
N ALA A 15 -20.01 11.04 -13.76
CA ALA A 15 -19.67 10.22 -12.61
C ALA A 15 -20.53 8.95 -12.52
N PHE A 16 -21.83 9.05 -12.72
CA PHE A 16 -22.74 7.90 -12.74
C PHE A 16 -22.44 6.93 -13.89
N ARG A 17 -22.11 7.43 -15.09
CA ARG A 17 -21.71 6.56 -16.21
C ARG A 17 -20.41 5.82 -15.92
N ARG A 18 -19.40 6.53 -15.38
CA ARG A 18 -18.12 5.92 -14.99
C ARG A 18 -18.31 4.83 -13.93
N ALA A 19 -19.13 5.08 -12.90
CA ALA A 19 -19.45 4.09 -11.87
C ALA A 19 -20.09 2.82 -12.46
N ARG A 20 -21.11 2.98 -13.34
CA ARG A 20 -21.74 1.83 -14.02
C ARG A 20 -20.77 1.06 -14.90
N ALA A 21 -19.95 1.76 -15.68
CA ALA A 21 -18.95 1.13 -16.52
C ALA A 21 -17.90 0.35 -15.71
N ALA A 22 -17.46 0.90 -14.56
CA ALA A 22 -16.54 0.22 -13.66
C ALA A 22 -17.15 -1.08 -13.09
N PHE A 23 -18.40 -1.06 -12.64
CA PHE A 23 -19.07 -2.27 -12.14
C PHE A 23 -19.35 -3.30 -13.24
N GLU A 24 -19.68 -2.87 -14.46
CA GLU A 24 -19.77 -3.77 -15.64
C GLU A 24 -18.42 -4.42 -15.93
N PHE A 25 -17.33 -3.64 -15.94
CA PHE A 25 -15.96 -4.14 -16.15
C PHE A 25 -15.57 -5.18 -15.10
N MET A 26 -15.75 -4.86 -13.83
CA MET A 26 -15.45 -5.76 -12.72
C MET A 26 -16.28 -7.05 -12.77
N THR A 27 -17.56 -6.95 -13.12
CA THR A 27 -18.43 -8.11 -13.27
C THR A 27 -17.94 -9.04 -14.39
N LYS A 28 -17.55 -8.49 -15.56
CA LYS A 28 -16.99 -9.26 -16.68
C LYS A 28 -15.69 -9.98 -16.33
N LEU A 29 -14.85 -9.39 -15.49
CA LEU A 29 -13.60 -9.97 -15.01
C LEU A 29 -13.74 -10.80 -13.74
N ASN A 30 -14.96 -10.93 -13.18
CA ASN A 30 -15.23 -11.62 -11.93
C ASN A 30 -14.45 -11.06 -10.73
N ILE A 31 -14.14 -9.75 -10.75
CA ILE A 31 -13.50 -9.03 -9.65
C ILE A 31 -14.52 -8.85 -8.53
N LYS A 32 -14.09 -9.05 -7.28
CA LYS A 32 -14.97 -9.06 -6.10
C LYS A 32 -14.91 -7.79 -5.26
N TYR A 33 -13.88 -6.97 -5.45
CA TYR A 33 -13.67 -5.78 -4.68
C TYR A 33 -13.27 -4.60 -5.59
N TYR A 34 -13.59 -3.38 -5.14
CA TYR A 34 -13.16 -2.15 -5.76
C TYR A 34 -12.62 -1.16 -4.74
N THR A 35 -11.93 -0.16 -5.21
CA THR A 35 -11.35 0.93 -4.42
C THR A 35 -11.64 2.27 -5.09
N PHE A 36 -11.59 3.36 -4.35
CA PHE A 36 -11.74 4.69 -4.95
C PHE A 36 -11.19 5.83 -4.08
N HIS A 37 -10.83 6.94 -4.75
CA HIS A 37 -10.70 8.25 -4.14
C HIS A 37 -12.01 9.03 -4.28
N ASP A 38 -12.37 9.83 -3.28
CA ASP A 38 -13.62 10.60 -3.28
C ASP A 38 -13.79 11.48 -4.52
N ARG A 39 -12.71 12.15 -4.96
CA ARG A 39 -12.73 13.07 -6.11
C ARG A 39 -12.64 12.38 -7.47
N ASP A 40 -12.26 11.10 -7.51
CA ASP A 40 -12.28 10.31 -8.74
C ASP A 40 -13.67 9.80 -9.08
N VAL A 41 -14.52 9.60 -8.07
CA VAL A 41 -15.87 9.07 -8.26
C VAL A 41 -16.95 10.15 -8.29
N ALA A 42 -16.70 11.32 -7.66
CA ALA A 42 -17.66 12.41 -7.60
C ALA A 42 -16.99 13.77 -7.85
N PRO A 43 -17.65 14.67 -8.61
CA PRO A 43 -17.11 16.00 -8.88
C PRO A 43 -17.00 16.83 -7.60
N GLU A 44 -15.95 17.64 -7.51
CA GLU A 44 -15.81 18.62 -6.45
C GLU A 44 -16.74 19.81 -6.70
N GLY A 45 -17.49 20.21 -5.67
CA GLY A 45 -18.36 21.38 -5.71
C GLY A 45 -17.62 22.66 -5.30
N LYS A 46 -18.31 23.79 -5.42
CA LYS A 46 -17.79 25.11 -5.01
C LYS A 46 -17.64 25.23 -3.50
N THR A 47 -18.35 24.42 -2.74
CA THR A 47 -18.33 24.35 -1.28
C THR A 47 -18.14 22.92 -0.80
N ILE A 48 -17.75 22.75 0.46
CA ILE A 48 -17.66 21.42 1.06
C ILE A 48 -19.02 20.71 1.09
N ASP A 49 -20.10 21.45 1.29
CA ASP A 49 -21.46 20.88 1.33
C ASP A 49 -21.90 20.40 -0.05
N GLU A 50 -21.59 21.15 -1.11
CA GLU A 50 -21.86 20.74 -2.49
C GLU A 50 -21.03 19.50 -2.85
N SER A 51 -19.75 19.49 -2.52
CA SER A 51 -18.88 18.32 -2.72
C SER A 51 -19.39 17.08 -1.98
N ASN A 52 -19.84 17.24 -0.74
CA ASN A 52 -20.41 16.17 0.05
C ASN A 52 -21.73 15.66 -0.55
N SER A 53 -22.59 16.56 -1.04
CA SER A 53 -23.85 16.21 -1.70
C SER A 53 -23.62 15.44 -3.01
N ASN A 54 -22.62 15.87 -3.81
CA ASN A 54 -22.22 15.16 -5.02
C ASN A 54 -21.72 13.74 -4.71
N LEU A 55 -20.89 13.61 -3.69
CA LEU A 55 -20.38 12.31 -3.25
C LEU A 55 -21.52 11.42 -2.74
N ASP A 56 -22.47 11.95 -1.95
CA ASP A 56 -23.63 11.19 -1.46
C ASP A 56 -24.47 10.65 -2.63
N ALA A 57 -24.69 11.44 -3.66
CA ALA A 57 -25.45 10.99 -4.84
C ALA A 57 -24.75 9.84 -5.58
N VAL A 58 -23.42 9.86 -5.67
CA VAL A 58 -22.66 8.74 -6.25
C VAL A 58 -22.66 7.53 -5.33
N VAL A 59 -22.54 7.73 -4.01
CA VAL A 59 -22.58 6.67 -3.00
C VAL A 59 -23.92 5.93 -3.02
N ASP A 60 -25.05 6.63 -3.23
CA ASP A 60 -26.38 6.02 -3.41
C ASP A 60 -26.35 5.02 -4.61
N LEU A 61 -25.70 5.40 -5.71
CA LEU A 61 -25.54 4.51 -6.84
C LEU A 61 -24.58 3.35 -6.54
N LEU A 62 -23.45 3.61 -5.88
CA LEU A 62 -22.48 2.55 -5.52
C LEU A 62 -23.13 1.50 -4.61
N GLU A 63 -23.89 1.92 -3.60
CA GLU A 63 -24.62 1.01 -2.71
C GLU A 63 -25.61 0.13 -3.48
N LYS A 64 -26.32 0.70 -4.48
CA LYS A 64 -27.22 -0.06 -5.36
C LYS A 64 -26.44 -1.08 -6.18
N LEU A 65 -25.34 -0.66 -6.82
CA LEU A 65 -24.49 -1.52 -7.67
C LEU A 65 -23.85 -2.66 -6.83
N GLN A 66 -23.41 -2.38 -5.60
CA GLN A 66 -22.94 -3.42 -4.68
C GLN A 66 -24.02 -4.48 -4.41
N LYS A 67 -25.27 -4.06 -4.15
CA LYS A 67 -26.40 -4.98 -3.91
C LYS A 67 -26.73 -5.83 -5.16
N GLU A 68 -26.63 -5.24 -6.35
CA GLU A 68 -26.95 -5.91 -7.63
C GLU A 68 -25.88 -6.92 -8.05
N THR A 69 -24.61 -6.62 -7.78
CA THR A 69 -23.47 -7.41 -8.30
C THR A 69 -22.77 -8.27 -7.25
N GLY A 70 -22.93 -7.96 -5.98
CA GLY A 70 -22.20 -8.58 -4.88
C GLY A 70 -20.73 -8.12 -4.77
N ILE A 71 -20.28 -7.15 -5.60
CA ILE A 71 -18.94 -6.56 -5.54
C ILE A 71 -18.89 -5.64 -4.30
N LYS A 72 -17.82 -5.69 -3.53
CA LYS A 72 -17.65 -5.00 -2.24
C LYS A 72 -16.59 -3.92 -2.30
N LEU A 73 -16.67 -2.95 -1.40
CA LEU A 73 -15.63 -1.95 -1.23
C LEU A 73 -14.46 -2.55 -0.42
N LEU A 74 -13.25 -2.55 -1.01
CA LEU A 74 -12.02 -2.92 -0.30
C LEU A 74 -11.52 -1.76 0.54
N TRP A 75 -11.33 -0.60 -0.08
CA TRP A 75 -10.97 0.63 0.62
C TRP A 75 -11.45 1.87 -0.12
N SER A 76 -11.65 2.93 0.63
CA SER A 76 -11.80 4.29 0.12
C SER A 76 -10.73 5.20 0.69
N THR A 77 -10.48 6.31 0.02
CA THR A 77 -9.54 7.34 0.49
C THR A 77 -9.99 8.74 0.08
N GLN A 78 -9.51 9.72 0.81
CA GLN A 78 -9.67 11.14 0.49
C GLN A 78 -8.55 11.62 -0.42
N ASN A 79 -8.89 12.32 -1.50
CA ASN A 79 -7.91 13.00 -2.34
C ASN A 79 -7.50 14.33 -1.71
N LEU A 80 -6.40 14.33 -0.96
CA LEU A 80 -5.81 15.51 -0.31
C LEU A 80 -4.57 16.02 -1.07
N PHE A 81 -4.50 15.81 -2.39
CA PHE A 81 -3.29 16.09 -3.16
C PHE A 81 -3.56 16.79 -4.51
N SER A 82 -4.70 16.56 -5.16
CA SER A 82 -4.96 17.08 -6.51
C SER A 82 -5.34 18.57 -6.51
N HIS A 83 -6.19 19.00 -5.57
CA HIS A 83 -6.64 20.39 -5.55
C HIS A 83 -5.51 21.34 -5.09
N PRO A 84 -5.35 22.54 -5.73
CA PRO A 84 -4.30 23.52 -5.37
C PRO A 84 -4.25 23.93 -3.89
N ARG A 85 -5.34 23.82 -3.13
CA ARG A 85 -5.33 24.08 -1.67
C ARG A 85 -4.34 23.20 -0.93
N TYR A 86 -4.07 21.99 -1.44
CA TYR A 86 -3.20 21.01 -0.82
C TYR A 86 -1.74 21.05 -1.31
N MET A 87 -1.35 22.11 -2.07
CA MET A 87 0.01 22.21 -2.61
C MET A 87 1.14 22.12 -1.57
N ASN A 88 0.83 22.49 -0.31
CA ASN A 88 1.74 22.41 0.84
C ASN A 88 1.28 21.38 1.88
N GLY A 89 0.60 20.31 1.45
CA GLY A 89 0.02 19.29 2.31
C GLY A 89 -1.45 19.56 2.68
N GLY A 90 -2.10 18.56 3.22
CA GLY A 90 -3.41 18.60 3.85
C GLY A 90 -3.27 18.59 5.37
N ALA A 91 -2.88 17.45 5.92
CA ALA A 91 -2.65 17.24 7.36
C ALA A 91 -1.41 17.97 7.89
N THR A 92 -0.38 18.15 7.06
CA THR A 92 0.87 18.82 7.41
C THR A 92 0.89 20.30 7.02
N ASN A 93 -0.19 20.81 6.41
CA ASN A 93 -0.24 22.16 5.88
C ASN A 93 0.05 23.23 6.96
N PRO A 94 0.88 24.25 6.66
CA PRO A 94 1.15 25.35 7.58
C PRO A 94 -0.08 26.24 7.86
N ASP A 95 -1.13 26.17 7.02
CA ASP A 95 -2.39 26.86 7.21
C ASP A 95 -3.41 25.95 7.91
N SER A 96 -3.80 26.32 9.12
CA SER A 96 -4.79 25.58 9.92
C SER A 96 -6.17 25.49 9.26
N HIS A 97 -6.54 26.40 8.37
CA HIS A 97 -7.79 26.34 7.62
C HIS A 97 -7.74 25.20 6.57
N VAL A 98 -6.59 24.99 5.92
CA VAL A 98 -6.39 23.86 5.00
C VAL A 98 -6.41 22.54 5.77
N PHE A 99 -5.76 22.47 6.94
CA PHE A 99 -5.86 21.30 7.83
C PHE A 99 -7.32 20.97 8.19
N ALA A 100 -8.10 22.00 8.59
CA ALA A 100 -9.51 21.82 8.94
C ALA A 100 -10.34 21.33 7.74
N TYR A 101 -10.04 21.82 6.53
CA TYR A 101 -10.69 21.36 5.30
C TYR A 101 -10.35 19.88 5.00
N ALA A 102 -9.08 19.52 5.09
CA ALA A 102 -8.61 18.15 4.93
C ALA A 102 -9.27 17.19 5.95
N ALA A 103 -9.33 17.59 7.22
CA ALA A 103 -9.99 16.83 8.27
C ALA A 103 -11.50 16.65 8.02
N SER A 104 -12.18 17.69 7.48
CA SER A 104 -13.59 17.61 7.10
C SER A 104 -13.81 16.63 5.94
N GLN A 105 -12.93 16.63 4.94
CA GLN A 105 -12.97 15.70 3.81
C GLN A 105 -12.72 14.25 4.26
N ALA A 106 -11.72 14.02 5.14
CA ALA A 106 -11.46 12.72 5.74
C ALA A 106 -12.65 12.21 6.56
N LYS A 107 -13.28 13.08 7.36
CA LYS A 107 -14.50 12.75 8.09
C LYS A 107 -15.59 12.20 7.15
N LYS A 108 -15.82 12.85 6.02
CA LYS A 108 -16.81 12.42 5.03
C LYS A 108 -16.47 11.05 4.44
N ILE A 109 -15.19 10.79 4.12
CA ILE A 109 -14.76 9.49 3.62
C ILE A 109 -14.95 8.39 4.66
N LEU A 110 -14.71 8.64 5.93
CA LEU A 110 -14.97 7.67 7.00
C LEU A 110 -16.46 7.29 7.08
N GLU A 111 -17.37 8.27 6.92
CA GLU A 111 -18.82 8.04 6.88
C GLU A 111 -19.23 7.21 5.66
N VAL A 112 -18.71 7.55 4.48
CA VAL A 112 -18.98 6.85 3.22
C VAL A 112 -18.43 5.42 3.25
N ASN A 113 -17.20 5.24 3.72
CA ASN A 113 -16.59 3.92 3.90
C ASN A 113 -17.45 3.04 4.82
N HIS A 114 -17.86 3.57 5.96
CA HIS A 114 -18.72 2.86 6.91
C HIS A 114 -20.07 2.48 6.29
N ARG A 115 -20.71 3.41 5.56
CA ARG A 115 -21.98 3.19 4.87
C ARG A 115 -21.89 2.08 3.81
N LEU A 116 -20.83 2.08 3.01
CA LEU A 116 -20.60 1.09 1.94
C LEU A 116 -20.01 -0.23 2.44
N GLY A 117 -19.76 -0.37 3.75
CA GLY A 117 -19.15 -1.57 4.34
C GLY A 117 -17.71 -1.80 3.91
N GLY A 118 -16.96 -0.70 3.67
CA GLY A 118 -15.56 -0.77 3.27
C GLY A 118 -14.68 -1.41 4.35
N GLU A 119 -13.82 -2.31 3.93
CA GLU A 119 -12.95 -3.08 4.83
C GLU A 119 -11.80 -2.24 5.38
N ASN A 120 -11.31 -1.27 4.57
CA ASN A 120 -10.17 -0.44 4.92
C ASN A 120 -10.39 1.04 4.52
N VAL A 121 -9.58 1.92 5.10
CA VAL A 121 -9.39 3.32 4.64
C VAL A 121 -7.90 3.55 4.42
N VAL A 122 -7.52 3.97 3.23
CA VAL A 122 -6.13 4.28 2.86
C VAL A 122 -5.85 5.76 3.08
N PHE A 123 -4.66 6.06 3.55
CA PHE A 123 -4.09 7.41 3.68
C PHE A 123 -2.81 7.46 2.84
N TRP A 124 -2.91 8.10 1.68
CA TRP A 124 -1.76 8.42 0.85
C TRP A 124 -1.39 9.89 0.98
N GLY A 125 -0.15 10.14 1.41
CA GLY A 125 0.35 11.46 1.75
C GLY A 125 1.10 12.16 0.60
N GLY A 126 0.59 12.16 -0.64
CA GLY A 126 1.28 12.66 -1.81
C GLY A 126 1.76 14.11 -1.72
N ARG A 127 1.09 14.95 -0.92
CA ARG A 127 1.51 16.33 -0.62
C ARG A 127 2.05 16.53 0.79
N GLU A 128 2.01 15.49 1.63
CA GLU A 128 2.54 15.53 2.98
C GLU A 128 4.07 15.39 2.94
N GLY A 129 4.77 16.52 3.07
CA GLY A 129 6.21 16.58 2.92
C GLY A 129 6.71 17.99 2.61
N TYR A 130 7.96 18.14 2.19
CA TYR A 130 8.56 19.47 1.97
C TYR A 130 9.39 19.54 0.69
N GLN A 131 9.50 20.73 0.13
CA GLN A 131 10.37 21.07 -1.00
C GLN A 131 11.72 21.62 -0.54
N SER A 132 11.75 22.33 0.59
CA SER A 132 12.93 22.98 1.13
C SER A 132 12.88 23.04 2.65
N VAL A 133 14.01 22.76 3.30
CA VAL A 133 14.17 22.92 4.75
C VAL A 133 14.19 24.40 5.19
N LEU A 134 14.26 25.33 4.25
CA LEU A 134 14.36 26.77 4.56
C LEU A 134 13.06 27.37 5.09
N ASN A 135 11.93 26.76 4.77
CA ASN A 135 10.59 27.26 5.11
C ASN A 135 9.71 26.23 5.82
N THR A 136 10.30 25.12 6.29
CA THR A 136 9.56 23.99 6.85
C THR A 136 9.98 23.70 8.29
N ASP A 137 9.01 23.65 9.18
CA ASP A 137 9.14 23.10 10.53
C ASP A 137 8.71 21.63 10.51
N VAL A 138 9.63 20.76 10.12
CA VAL A 138 9.39 19.31 9.93
C VAL A 138 8.78 18.66 11.17
N ARG A 139 9.27 19.02 12.37
CA ARG A 139 8.74 18.42 13.61
C ARG A 139 7.28 18.79 13.83
N ARG A 140 6.94 20.04 13.63
CA ARG A 140 5.58 20.53 13.80
C ARG A 140 4.63 19.94 12.77
N GLU A 141 5.07 19.77 11.53
CA GLU A 141 4.27 19.15 10.48
C GLU A 141 3.98 17.68 10.78
N LEU A 142 4.98 16.91 11.26
CA LEU A 142 4.79 15.52 11.70
C LEU A 142 3.86 15.41 12.92
N ASP A 143 3.97 16.35 13.88
CA ASP A 143 3.04 16.42 15.02
C ASP A 143 1.59 16.67 14.55
N HIS A 144 1.39 17.54 13.53
CA HIS A 144 0.07 17.77 12.91
C HIS A 144 -0.46 16.52 12.19
N GLN A 145 0.37 15.82 11.43
CA GLN A 145 -0.01 14.57 10.75
C GLN A 145 -0.46 13.51 11.76
N ALA A 146 0.30 13.34 12.85
CA ALA A 146 -0.08 12.44 13.92
C ALA A 146 -1.39 12.84 14.60
N GLN A 147 -1.63 14.14 14.80
CA GLN A 147 -2.89 14.64 15.34
C GLN A 147 -4.06 14.37 14.39
N PHE A 148 -3.87 14.56 13.09
CA PHE A 148 -4.87 14.24 12.08
C PHE A 148 -5.27 12.76 12.14
N PHE A 149 -4.31 11.85 12.20
CA PHE A 149 -4.57 10.41 12.32
C PHE A 149 -5.31 10.05 13.62
N LYS A 150 -4.94 10.66 14.75
CA LYS A 150 -5.66 10.49 16.02
C LYS A 150 -7.11 10.98 15.94
N MET A 151 -7.36 12.09 15.25
CA MET A 151 -8.73 12.59 15.01
C MET A 151 -9.53 11.62 14.13
N CYS A 152 -8.93 11.08 13.08
CA CYS A 152 -9.57 10.06 12.22
C CYS A 152 -9.90 8.79 13.01
N LEU A 153 -9.01 8.29 13.86
CA LEU A 153 -9.24 7.15 14.75
C LEU A 153 -10.39 7.39 15.72
N ALA A 154 -10.37 8.55 16.37
CA ALA A 154 -11.45 8.93 17.30
C ALA A 154 -12.81 8.96 16.59
N TYR A 155 -12.85 9.50 15.37
CA TYR A 155 -14.09 9.59 14.60
C TYR A 155 -14.55 8.22 14.08
N ARG A 156 -13.64 7.38 13.56
CA ARG A 156 -13.91 5.97 13.20
C ARG A 156 -14.60 5.23 14.36
N ASN A 157 -14.02 5.36 15.55
CA ASN A 157 -14.56 4.70 16.75
C ASN A 157 -15.94 5.28 17.15
N LYS A 158 -16.12 6.60 17.04
CA LYS A 158 -17.38 7.29 17.33
C LYS A 158 -18.54 6.80 16.45
N ILE A 159 -18.28 6.57 15.15
CA ILE A 159 -19.32 6.07 14.22
C ILE A 159 -19.46 4.54 14.23
N GLY A 160 -18.68 3.84 15.05
CA GLY A 160 -18.72 2.37 15.17
C GLY A 160 -18.09 1.60 14.01
N SER A 161 -17.34 2.29 13.11
CA SER A 161 -16.64 1.64 12.01
C SER A 161 -15.53 0.73 12.51
N LYS A 162 -15.32 -0.40 11.82
CA LYS A 162 -14.24 -1.36 12.07
C LYS A 162 -13.20 -1.38 10.97
N ALA A 163 -13.29 -0.47 10.01
CA ALA A 163 -12.34 -0.39 8.91
C ALA A 163 -10.90 -0.28 9.43
N GLN A 164 -10.01 -1.08 8.86
CA GLN A 164 -8.58 -1.01 9.10
C GLN A 164 -8.02 0.27 8.45
N PHE A 165 -7.16 0.97 9.15
CA PHE A 165 -6.46 2.13 8.59
C PHE A 165 -5.13 1.71 8.00
N LEU A 166 -4.85 2.19 6.79
CA LEU A 166 -3.66 1.88 6.02
C LEU A 166 -2.93 3.16 5.63
N ILE A 167 -1.64 3.24 5.87
CA ILE A 167 -0.78 4.28 5.30
C ILE A 167 -0.08 3.70 4.08
N GLU A 168 -0.04 4.48 3.01
CA GLU A 168 0.63 4.11 1.77
C GLU A 168 1.90 4.92 1.59
N PRO A 169 3.08 4.29 1.75
CA PRO A 169 4.36 4.96 1.60
C PRO A 169 4.65 5.35 0.16
N LYS A 170 5.23 6.54 -0.02
CA LYS A 170 5.82 7.01 -1.28
C LYS A 170 6.95 7.99 -0.98
N PRO A 171 8.14 7.87 -1.63
CA PRO A 171 9.30 8.69 -1.27
C PRO A 171 9.22 10.11 -1.80
N ARG A 172 8.60 10.30 -2.97
CA ARG A 172 8.53 11.56 -3.72
C ARG A 172 7.45 11.51 -4.77
N GLU A 173 7.15 12.67 -5.37
CA GLU A 173 6.16 12.84 -6.43
C GLU A 173 4.72 12.73 -5.91
N PRO A 174 4.01 13.86 -5.85
CA PRO A 174 4.40 15.19 -6.38
C PRO A 174 5.28 16.02 -5.45
N THR A 175 5.44 15.69 -4.18
CA THR A 175 6.32 16.41 -3.25
C THR A 175 7.73 15.83 -3.31
N LYS A 176 8.75 16.69 -3.23
CA LYS A 176 10.15 16.29 -3.37
C LYS A 176 10.62 15.34 -2.26
N HIS A 177 10.21 15.62 -1.02
CA HIS A 177 10.52 14.80 0.15
C HIS A 177 9.20 14.51 0.88
N GLN A 178 8.58 13.37 0.59
CA GLN A 178 7.40 12.93 1.31
C GLN A 178 7.79 12.36 2.67
N TYR A 179 6.94 12.59 3.68
CA TYR A 179 7.19 12.11 5.04
C TYR A 179 7.05 10.59 5.14
N ASP A 180 6.13 10.01 4.38
CA ASP A 180 5.88 8.58 4.33
C ASP A 180 6.78 7.89 3.30
N TYR A 181 8.12 8.05 3.43
CA TYR A 181 9.12 7.73 2.42
C TYR A 181 9.12 6.26 1.99
N ASP A 182 9.11 5.33 2.96
CA ASP A 182 9.11 3.87 2.78
C ASP A 182 8.46 3.18 3.99
N ALA A 183 8.35 1.86 3.93
CA ALA A 183 7.75 1.07 5.01
C ALA A 183 8.43 1.33 6.38
N GLN A 184 9.77 1.36 6.42
CA GLN A 184 10.51 1.53 7.68
C GLN A 184 10.32 2.93 8.27
N THR A 185 10.27 3.97 7.43
CA THR A 185 9.99 5.35 7.84
C THR A 185 8.59 5.46 8.45
N VAL A 186 7.57 4.88 7.79
CA VAL A 186 6.19 4.86 8.33
C VAL A 186 6.10 4.09 9.64
N ILE A 187 6.74 2.92 9.74
CA ILE A 187 6.80 2.14 10.99
C ILE A 187 7.43 2.98 12.10
N GLY A 188 8.55 3.66 11.82
CA GLY A 188 9.21 4.56 12.76
C GLY A 188 8.30 5.71 13.23
N PHE A 189 7.57 6.33 12.30
CA PHE A 189 6.57 7.36 12.60
C PHE A 189 5.46 6.81 13.51
N LEU A 190 4.86 5.68 13.16
CA LEU A 190 3.77 5.08 13.93
C LEU A 190 4.21 4.76 15.37
N HIS A 191 5.39 4.18 15.56
CA HIS A 191 5.94 3.94 16.90
C HIS A 191 6.22 5.24 17.67
N THR A 192 6.76 6.27 17.01
CA THR A 192 7.05 7.57 17.64
C THR A 192 5.80 8.21 18.22
N TYR A 193 4.65 8.03 17.56
CA TYR A 193 3.40 8.68 17.97
C TYR A 193 2.39 7.74 18.65
N GLY A 194 2.77 6.47 18.89
CA GLY A 194 1.93 5.46 19.55
C GLY A 194 0.71 5.05 18.73
N LEU A 195 0.88 4.94 17.40
CA LEU A 195 -0.16 4.60 16.44
C LEU A 195 0.01 3.20 15.83
N GLU A 196 1.06 2.48 16.19
CA GLU A 196 1.45 1.19 15.59
C GLU A 196 0.41 0.07 15.74
N LYS A 197 -0.51 0.22 16.70
CA LYS A 197 -1.60 -0.76 16.93
C LYS A 197 -2.85 -0.50 16.10
N ASP A 198 -2.99 0.72 15.60
CA ASP A 198 -4.19 1.20 14.93
C ASP A 198 -4.07 1.25 13.41
N PHE A 199 -2.83 1.24 12.91
CA PHE A 199 -2.51 1.35 11.49
C PHE A 199 -1.76 0.13 10.97
N LYS A 200 -1.94 -0.14 9.70
CA LYS A 200 -1.12 -1.02 8.86
C LYS A 200 -0.64 -0.25 7.64
N LEU A 201 0.05 -0.92 6.73
CA LEU A 201 0.55 -0.33 5.50
C LEU A 201 -0.17 -0.94 4.29
N ASN A 202 -0.43 -0.08 3.30
CA ASN A 202 -0.77 -0.45 1.93
C ASN A 202 0.49 -0.28 1.09
N ILE A 203 1.12 -1.37 0.69
CA ILE A 203 2.41 -1.29 0.00
C ILE A 203 2.20 -1.29 -1.50
N GLU A 204 2.72 -0.24 -2.13
CA GLU A 204 2.80 -0.13 -3.58
C GLU A 204 4.24 -0.38 -4.06
N PRO A 205 4.51 -1.48 -4.81
CA PRO A 205 5.86 -1.83 -5.20
C PRO A 205 6.54 -0.83 -6.14
N ASN A 206 5.78 -0.06 -6.95
CA ASN A 206 6.39 1.02 -7.73
C ASN A 206 6.95 2.12 -6.81
N HIS A 207 6.24 2.46 -5.73
CA HIS A 207 6.75 3.38 -4.70
C HIS A 207 8.02 2.85 -4.03
N THR A 208 8.06 1.55 -3.72
CA THR A 208 9.25 0.87 -3.18
C THR A 208 10.46 1.05 -4.11
N THR A 209 10.29 0.83 -5.43
CA THR A 209 11.38 1.01 -6.40
C THR A 209 11.76 2.48 -6.60
N LEU A 210 10.83 3.42 -6.47
CA LEU A 210 11.12 4.85 -6.44
C LEU A 210 11.96 5.27 -5.22
N ALA A 211 11.81 4.57 -4.10
CA ALA A 211 12.63 4.77 -2.89
C ALA A 211 14.07 4.23 -3.06
N GLY A 212 14.34 3.49 -4.14
CA GLY A 212 15.65 2.89 -4.42
C GLY A 212 15.82 1.49 -3.85
N HIS A 213 14.73 0.83 -3.50
CA HIS A 213 14.69 -0.54 -2.98
C HIS A 213 14.34 -1.56 -4.07
N ASP A 214 14.61 -2.83 -3.80
CA ASP A 214 14.07 -3.94 -4.59
C ASP A 214 12.55 -4.00 -4.47
N TYR A 215 11.91 -4.55 -5.49
CA TYR A 215 10.44 -4.62 -5.63
C TYR A 215 9.71 -5.14 -4.39
N GLU A 216 10.24 -6.17 -3.76
CA GLU A 216 9.64 -6.85 -2.62
C GLU A 216 10.05 -6.29 -1.25
N HIS A 217 10.94 -5.29 -1.20
CA HIS A 217 11.53 -4.82 0.06
C HIS A 217 10.50 -4.35 1.07
N ASP A 218 9.66 -3.40 0.70
CA ASP A 218 8.67 -2.82 1.64
C ASP A 218 7.57 -3.82 2.01
N ILE A 219 7.18 -4.71 1.08
CA ILE A 219 6.26 -5.80 1.37
C ILE A 219 6.85 -6.72 2.46
N LEU A 220 8.15 -7.09 2.31
CA LEU A 220 8.86 -7.91 3.28
C LEU A 220 8.98 -7.20 4.62
N MET A 221 9.43 -5.94 4.64
CA MET A 221 9.60 -5.17 5.87
C MET A 221 8.28 -5.00 6.60
N ALA A 222 7.22 -4.56 5.91
CA ALA A 222 5.89 -4.44 6.49
C ALA A 222 5.38 -5.77 7.06
N SER A 223 5.59 -6.89 6.35
CA SER A 223 5.21 -8.22 6.81
C SER A 223 5.97 -8.64 8.07
N LYS A 224 7.30 -8.46 8.11
CA LYS A 224 8.14 -8.89 9.25
C LYS A 224 7.90 -8.07 10.52
N PHE A 225 7.46 -6.82 10.38
CA PHE A 225 7.02 -6.00 11.52
C PHE A 225 5.51 -6.16 11.84
N GLY A 226 4.81 -7.09 11.17
CA GLY A 226 3.38 -7.32 11.38
C GLY A 226 2.50 -6.16 10.91
N MET A 227 3.00 -5.34 9.98
CA MET A 227 2.35 -4.11 9.53
C MET A 227 1.80 -4.19 8.09
N LEU A 228 2.03 -5.26 7.33
CA LEU A 228 1.47 -5.41 5.99
C LEU A 228 -0.03 -5.64 6.08
N GLY A 229 -0.82 -4.71 5.59
CA GLY A 229 -2.29 -4.76 5.60
C GLY A 229 -2.89 -4.96 4.21
N SER A 230 -2.28 -4.37 3.17
CA SER A 230 -2.77 -4.45 1.79
C SER A 230 -1.61 -4.26 0.82
N VAL A 231 -1.81 -4.63 -0.44
CA VAL A 231 -0.83 -4.42 -1.52
C VAL A 231 -1.53 -3.74 -2.69
N ASP A 232 -1.02 -2.58 -3.06
CA ASP A 232 -1.42 -1.83 -4.25
C ASP A 232 -0.51 -2.25 -5.40
N ALA A 233 -0.91 -3.34 -6.05
CA ALA A 233 -0.03 -4.10 -6.93
C ALA A 233 0.16 -3.42 -8.27
N ASN A 234 1.38 -2.98 -8.53
CA ASN A 234 1.84 -2.45 -9.81
C ASN A 234 3.32 -2.75 -10.02
N THR A 235 3.94 -2.11 -10.98
CA THR A 235 5.39 -2.14 -11.17
C THR A 235 5.87 -0.83 -11.81
N GLY A 236 7.06 -0.39 -11.43
CA GLY A 236 7.73 0.76 -12.01
C GLY A 236 8.75 0.40 -13.09
N ASP A 237 9.15 1.40 -13.87
CA ASP A 237 10.28 1.34 -14.77
C ASP A 237 11.44 2.16 -14.20
N PRO A 238 12.53 1.54 -13.71
CA PRO A 238 13.66 2.26 -13.10
C PRO A 238 14.35 3.24 -14.07
N LEU A 239 14.26 2.99 -15.38
CA LEU A 239 14.86 3.88 -16.38
C LEU A 239 14.10 5.20 -16.51
N LEU A 240 12.80 5.19 -16.27
CA LEU A 240 11.97 6.40 -16.31
C LEU A 240 12.08 7.23 -15.04
N GLY A 241 12.18 6.58 -13.88
CA GLY A 241 12.46 7.26 -12.61
C GLY A 241 11.30 8.04 -12.00
N TRP A 242 10.07 7.82 -12.47
CA TRP A 242 8.83 8.33 -11.89
C TRP A 242 7.81 7.20 -11.69
N ASP A 243 6.68 7.54 -11.08
CA ASP A 243 5.58 6.61 -10.84
C ASP A 243 4.87 6.25 -12.15
N THR A 244 5.13 5.05 -12.65
CA THR A 244 4.67 4.62 -13.97
C THR A 244 3.40 3.78 -13.91
N ASP A 245 3.00 3.30 -12.76
CA ASP A 245 1.75 2.54 -12.50
C ASP A 245 1.50 1.43 -13.54
N MET A 246 2.54 0.65 -13.87
CA MET A 246 2.41 -0.38 -14.89
C MET A 246 1.81 -1.65 -14.30
N PHE A 247 0.98 -2.34 -15.09
CA PHE A 247 0.47 -3.65 -14.71
C PHE A 247 1.59 -4.66 -14.52
N PRO A 248 1.62 -5.40 -13.38
CA PRO A 248 2.67 -6.39 -13.09
C PRO A 248 2.59 -7.58 -14.05
N SER A 249 3.75 -7.99 -14.58
CA SER A 249 3.88 -9.12 -15.51
C SER A 249 5.09 -10.03 -15.18
N ASP A 250 5.96 -9.60 -14.27
CA ASP A 250 7.16 -10.35 -13.85
C ASP A 250 6.78 -11.46 -12.87
N ILE A 251 6.93 -12.72 -13.29
CA ILE A 251 6.54 -13.88 -12.50
C ILE A 251 7.43 -14.08 -11.28
N LYS A 252 8.72 -13.72 -11.33
CA LYS A 252 9.60 -13.79 -10.16
C LYS A 252 9.12 -12.83 -9.07
N LYS A 253 8.85 -11.57 -9.43
CA LYS A 253 8.35 -10.55 -8.50
C LYS A 253 7.01 -10.94 -7.87
N THR A 254 6.05 -11.38 -8.69
CA THR A 254 4.75 -11.83 -8.17
C THR A 254 4.87 -13.08 -7.31
N THR A 255 5.82 -14.00 -7.62
CA THR A 255 6.09 -15.18 -6.79
C THR A 255 6.64 -14.79 -5.40
N LEU A 256 7.59 -13.85 -5.35
CA LEU A 256 8.17 -13.38 -4.08
C LEU A 256 7.11 -12.65 -3.23
N THR A 257 6.31 -11.79 -3.84
CA THR A 257 5.18 -11.12 -3.17
C THR A 257 4.20 -12.13 -2.56
N MET A 258 3.75 -13.10 -3.37
CA MET A 258 2.80 -14.10 -2.89
C MET A 258 3.38 -15.03 -1.83
N LYS A 259 4.69 -15.31 -1.90
CA LYS A 259 5.39 -16.07 -0.85
C LYS A 259 5.32 -15.33 0.50
N ILE A 260 5.63 -14.02 0.51
CA ILE A 260 5.56 -13.19 1.73
C ILE A 260 4.13 -13.17 2.28
N ILE A 261 3.13 -12.99 1.41
CA ILE A 261 1.72 -12.96 1.80
C ILE A 261 1.27 -14.30 2.41
N ILE A 262 1.68 -15.43 1.83
CA ILE A 262 1.36 -16.77 2.40
C ILE A 262 2.04 -16.93 3.77
N GLU A 263 3.31 -16.59 3.89
CA GLU A 263 4.08 -16.74 5.13
C GLU A 263 3.50 -15.92 6.29
N GLN A 264 2.89 -14.76 6.02
CA GLN A 264 2.21 -14.00 7.07
C GLN A 264 0.77 -14.45 7.35
N GLY A 265 0.20 -15.33 6.55
CA GLY A 265 -1.17 -15.84 6.72
C GLY A 265 -2.25 -15.12 5.93
N GLY A 266 -1.89 -14.31 4.94
CA GLY A 266 -2.82 -13.56 4.08
C GLY A 266 -2.85 -12.06 4.34
N LEU A 267 -3.81 -11.34 3.73
CA LEU A 267 -3.96 -9.88 3.83
C LEU A 267 -5.25 -9.44 4.53
N ALA A 268 -6.22 -10.35 4.75
CA ALA A 268 -7.53 -9.96 5.29
C ALA A 268 -7.43 -9.16 6.60
N PRO A 269 -8.19 -8.05 6.76
CA PRO A 269 -9.27 -7.54 5.91
C PRO A 269 -8.79 -6.72 4.70
N GLY A 270 -7.50 -6.53 4.50
CA GLY A 270 -6.95 -5.93 3.28
C GLY A 270 -6.97 -6.89 2.09
N GLY A 271 -6.39 -6.46 0.99
CA GLY A 271 -6.38 -7.21 -0.26
C GLY A 271 -5.21 -6.87 -1.16
N LEU A 272 -5.25 -7.43 -2.36
CA LEU A 272 -4.36 -7.10 -3.45
C LEU A 272 -5.21 -6.46 -4.54
N ASN A 273 -4.98 -5.18 -4.80
CA ASN A 273 -5.62 -4.42 -5.87
C ASN A 273 -4.59 -3.87 -6.84
N PHE A 274 -5.03 -3.34 -7.97
CA PHE A 274 -4.16 -2.73 -8.96
C PHE A 274 -4.33 -1.22 -8.97
N ASP A 275 -3.30 -0.49 -8.59
CA ASP A 275 -3.13 0.91 -8.97
C ASP A 275 -2.30 0.97 -10.25
N CYS A 276 -2.98 0.84 -11.38
CA CYS A 276 -2.31 0.64 -12.66
C CYS A 276 -2.96 1.42 -13.78
N LYS A 277 -2.11 1.81 -14.73
CA LYS A 277 -2.50 2.44 -15.99
C LYS A 277 -2.00 1.60 -17.17
N VAL A 278 -2.83 1.46 -18.20
CA VAL A 278 -2.36 0.90 -19.49
C VAL A 278 -1.30 1.81 -20.08
N ARG A 279 -0.37 1.25 -20.86
CA ARG A 279 0.67 2.01 -21.55
C ARG A 279 0.05 3.09 -22.44
N ARG A 280 0.78 4.19 -22.65
CA ARG A 280 0.29 5.31 -23.49
C ARG A 280 -0.05 4.88 -24.92
N GLU A 281 0.69 3.94 -25.47
CA GLU A 281 0.46 3.37 -26.81
C GLU A 281 -0.66 2.33 -26.87
N SER A 282 -1.18 1.88 -25.74
CA SER A 282 -2.31 0.96 -25.64
C SER A 282 -3.61 1.78 -25.65
N THR A 283 -4.27 1.87 -26.79
CA THR A 283 -5.36 2.84 -27.02
C THR A 283 -6.73 2.22 -27.22
N GLU A 284 -6.83 0.89 -27.25
CA GLU A 284 -8.08 0.16 -27.44
C GLU A 284 -8.70 -0.27 -26.11
N LEU A 285 -10.03 -0.37 -26.05
CA LEU A 285 -10.73 -0.88 -24.86
C LEU A 285 -10.29 -2.30 -24.49
N ARG A 286 -9.94 -3.11 -25.48
CA ARG A 286 -9.39 -4.45 -25.29
C ARG A 286 -8.12 -4.43 -24.45
N ASP A 287 -7.28 -3.42 -24.59
CA ASP A 287 -6.01 -3.31 -23.84
C ASP A 287 -6.25 -3.25 -22.34
N MET A 288 -7.32 -2.60 -21.88
CA MET A 288 -7.70 -2.59 -20.46
C MET A 288 -7.98 -4.00 -19.93
N PHE A 289 -8.76 -4.78 -20.69
CA PHE A 289 -9.07 -6.15 -20.29
C PHE A 289 -7.82 -7.03 -20.28
N ILE A 290 -7.00 -6.95 -21.33
CA ILE A 290 -5.76 -7.73 -21.45
C ILE A 290 -4.78 -7.39 -20.31
N ALA A 291 -4.62 -6.11 -19.98
CA ALA A 291 -3.72 -5.67 -18.91
C ALA A 291 -4.16 -6.24 -17.54
N HIS A 292 -5.44 -6.12 -17.20
CA HIS A 292 -5.96 -6.67 -15.94
C HIS A 292 -5.88 -8.20 -15.89
N ILE A 293 -6.28 -8.88 -16.96
CA ILE A 293 -6.21 -10.36 -17.05
C ILE A 293 -4.75 -10.80 -16.90
N GLY A 294 -3.82 -10.18 -17.65
CA GLY A 294 -2.41 -10.52 -17.61
C GLY A 294 -1.79 -10.35 -16.22
N ALA A 295 -2.14 -9.27 -15.51
CA ALA A 295 -1.67 -9.05 -14.15
C ALA A 295 -2.28 -10.04 -13.14
N MET A 296 -3.59 -10.32 -13.24
CA MET A 296 -4.24 -11.34 -12.41
C MET A 296 -3.62 -12.73 -12.65
N ASP A 297 -3.36 -13.09 -13.90
CA ASP A 297 -2.70 -14.35 -14.26
C ASP A 297 -1.25 -14.41 -13.74
N ALA A 298 -0.51 -13.29 -13.77
CA ALA A 298 0.84 -13.21 -13.22
C ALA A 298 0.83 -13.47 -11.69
N PHE A 299 -0.11 -12.87 -10.95
CA PHE A 299 -0.26 -13.15 -9.51
C PHE A 299 -0.79 -14.56 -9.22
N ALA A 300 -1.70 -15.09 -10.04
CA ALA A 300 -2.16 -16.48 -9.90
C ALA A 300 -1.02 -17.48 -10.12
N ARG A 301 -0.15 -17.24 -11.10
CA ARG A 301 1.09 -18.02 -11.28
C ARG A 301 2.03 -17.85 -10.11
N GLY A 302 2.26 -16.61 -9.67
CA GLY A 302 3.07 -16.29 -8.50
C GLY A 302 2.62 -17.03 -7.25
N LEU A 303 1.31 -17.05 -6.99
CA LEU A 303 0.70 -17.79 -5.87
C LEU A 303 0.99 -19.29 -5.94
N ARG A 304 0.81 -19.90 -7.11
CA ARG A 304 1.09 -21.34 -7.31
C ARG A 304 2.56 -21.66 -7.13
N ASN A 305 3.45 -20.82 -7.66
CA ASN A 305 4.90 -20.97 -7.50
C ASN A 305 5.31 -20.82 -6.04
N ALA A 306 4.81 -19.81 -5.34
CA ALA A 306 5.07 -19.58 -3.92
C ALA A 306 4.63 -20.79 -3.05
N ALA A 307 3.42 -21.32 -3.31
CA ALA A 307 2.95 -22.51 -2.62
C ALA A 307 3.85 -23.74 -2.87
N ARG A 308 4.35 -23.92 -4.11
CA ARG A 308 5.31 -24.99 -4.43
C ARG A 308 6.63 -24.81 -3.69
N ILE A 309 7.19 -23.59 -3.69
CA ILE A 309 8.44 -23.30 -2.97
C ILE A 309 8.32 -23.63 -1.48
N LEU A 310 7.21 -23.27 -0.86
CA LEU A 310 6.96 -23.53 0.55
C LEU A 310 6.73 -25.01 0.83
N ASN A 311 5.96 -25.72 -0.02
CA ASN A 311 5.68 -27.15 0.12
C ASN A 311 6.92 -28.02 -0.12
N ASP A 312 7.74 -27.68 -1.10
CA ASP A 312 9.00 -28.40 -1.40
C ASP A 312 10.04 -28.23 -0.30
N ASN A 313 9.87 -27.19 0.53
CA ASN A 313 10.69 -26.89 1.72
C ASN A 313 12.21 -26.78 1.48
N LYS A 314 12.68 -26.77 0.24
CA LYS A 314 14.12 -26.72 -0.07
C LYS A 314 14.72 -25.38 0.33
N MET A 315 14.15 -24.28 -0.15
CA MET A 315 14.63 -22.92 0.19
C MET A 315 14.42 -22.59 1.67
N PRO A 316 13.26 -22.85 2.29
CA PRO A 316 13.10 -22.68 3.73
C PRO A 316 14.11 -23.47 4.57
N ALA A 317 14.40 -24.73 4.20
CA ALA A 317 15.39 -25.54 4.90
C ALA A 317 16.82 -24.98 4.78
N MET A 318 17.18 -24.44 3.60
CA MET A 318 18.48 -23.76 3.41
C MET A 318 18.59 -22.49 4.26
N VAL A 319 17.50 -21.73 4.43
CA VAL A 319 17.45 -20.57 5.32
C VAL A 319 17.62 -21.02 6.77
N ALA A 320 16.91 -22.04 7.22
CA ALA A 320 17.04 -22.59 8.57
C ALA A 320 18.48 -23.08 8.83
N GLU A 321 19.10 -23.80 7.90
CA GLU A 321 20.52 -24.21 8.00
C GLU A 321 21.46 -23.00 8.16
N ARG A 322 21.21 -21.90 7.42
CA ARG A 322 22.04 -20.70 7.47
C ARG A 322 22.12 -20.11 8.88
N TYR A 323 21.04 -20.16 9.64
CA TYR A 323 20.92 -19.59 10.99
C TYR A 323 21.04 -20.61 12.11
N SER A 324 21.27 -21.90 11.79
CA SER A 324 21.25 -23.02 12.74
C SER A 324 22.20 -22.89 13.95
N THR A 325 23.22 -22.04 13.88
CA THR A 325 24.12 -21.78 15.02
C THR A 325 23.43 -21.01 16.15
N TYR A 326 22.29 -20.40 15.87
CA TYR A 326 21.48 -19.72 16.90
C TYR A 326 20.43 -20.63 17.55
N ASP A 327 20.21 -21.84 17.00
CA ASP A 327 19.20 -22.76 17.53
C ASP A 327 19.64 -23.44 18.84
N SER A 328 20.94 -23.38 19.19
CA SER A 328 21.48 -24.05 20.39
C SER A 328 22.73 -23.38 20.94
N GLY A 329 23.16 -23.82 22.12
CA GLY A 329 24.40 -23.39 22.71
C GLY A 329 24.53 -21.89 22.93
N PHE A 330 25.68 -21.32 22.56
CA PHE A 330 25.98 -19.89 22.73
C PHE A 330 25.07 -19.00 21.88
N GLY A 331 24.76 -19.42 20.64
CA GLY A 331 23.86 -18.68 19.77
C GLY A 331 22.45 -18.52 20.34
N ALA A 332 21.89 -19.60 20.90
CA ALA A 332 20.57 -19.53 21.55
C ALA A 332 20.54 -18.59 22.77
N LYS A 333 21.66 -18.43 23.50
CA LYS A 333 21.77 -17.45 24.59
C LYS A 333 21.80 -16.03 24.04
N ILE A 334 22.46 -15.79 22.90
CA ILE A 334 22.47 -14.45 22.25
C ILE A 334 21.04 -14.03 21.90
N GLU A 335 20.24 -14.92 21.26
CA GLU A 335 18.86 -14.57 20.86
C GLU A 335 17.94 -14.31 22.06
N LYS A 336 18.24 -14.91 23.23
CA LYS A 336 17.51 -14.66 24.47
C LYS A 336 17.97 -13.39 25.20
N GLY A 337 19.02 -12.72 24.72
CA GLY A 337 19.61 -11.56 25.40
C GLY A 337 20.33 -11.92 26.73
N GLU A 338 20.80 -13.17 26.85
CA GLU A 338 21.44 -13.71 28.05
C GLU A 338 22.97 -13.62 28.00
N VAL A 339 23.53 -12.91 27.00
CA VAL A 339 25.00 -12.85 26.78
C VAL A 339 25.49 -11.41 26.88
N THR A 340 26.64 -11.23 27.59
CA THR A 340 27.33 -9.95 27.67
C THR A 340 28.46 -9.85 26.63
N LEU A 341 29.03 -8.64 26.45
CA LEU A 341 30.19 -8.44 25.57
C LEU A 341 31.44 -9.20 26.06
N GLU A 342 31.63 -9.27 27.38
CA GLU A 342 32.72 -10.00 28.01
C GLU A 342 32.60 -11.50 27.75
N GLU A 343 31.40 -12.06 27.83
CA GLU A 343 31.14 -13.47 27.51
C GLU A 343 31.37 -13.76 26.01
N CYS A 344 31.05 -12.80 25.15
CA CYS A 344 31.39 -12.90 23.72
C CYS A 344 32.90 -12.93 23.47
N GLU A 345 33.67 -12.06 24.18
CA GLU A 345 35.12 -12.04 24.08
C GLU A 345 35.74 -13.37 24.58
N GLU A 346 35.26 -13.87 25.70
CA GLU A 346 35.74 -15.15 26.25
C GLU A 346 35.40 -16.33 25.31
N TYR A 347 34.21 -16.33 24.74
CA TYR A 347 33.82 -17.34 23.75
C TYR A 347 34.75 -17.34 22.53
N VAL A 348 35.13 -16.17 22.01
CA VAL A 348 36.05 -16.06 20.88
C VAL A 348 37.48 -16.50 21.28
N LYS A 349 37.96 -16.17 22.48
CA LYS A 349 39.25 -16.62 22.98
C LYS A 349 39.33 -18.15 23.08
N GLN A 350 38.21 -18.79 23.43
CA GLN A 350 38.15 -20.25 23.55
C GLN A 350 37.99 -20.97 22.19
N ASN A 351 37.28 -20.36 21.25
CA ASN A 351 36.92 -21.02 19.98
C ASN A 351 37.75 -20.52 18.78
N GLY A 352 38.51 -19.44 18.94
CA GLY A 352 39.38 -18.88 17.89
C GLY A 352 38.62 -18.17 16.77
N GLU A 353 39.28 -18.01 15.65
CA GLU A 353 38.75 -17.32 14.45
C GLU A 353 37.60 -18.10 13.82
N PRO A 354 36.44 -17.45 13.56
CA PRO A 354 35.32 -18.13 12.91
C PRO A 354 35.61 -18.47 11.47
N LYS A 355 35.19 -19.66 11.06
CA LYS A 355 35.31 -20.08 9.65
C LYS A 355 34.27 -19.34 8.80
N GLN A 356 34.74 -18.79 7.68
CA GLN A 356 33.87 -18.15 6.72
C GLN A 356 32.86 -19.14 6.13
N ARG A 357 31.58 -18.77 6.12
CA ARG A 357 30.49 -19.55 5.53
C ARG A 357 30.03 -18.89 4.23
N SER A 358 29.72 -19.70 3.20
CA SER A 358 29.13 -19.21 1.95
C SER A 358 27.71 -18.71 2.17
N GLY A 359 27.35 -17.56 1.55
CA GLY A 359 25.99 -17.06 1.48
C GLY A 359 25.11 -17.78 0.49
N ARG A 360 25.70 -18.57 -0.46
CA ARG A 360 25.00 -19.37 -1.50
C ARG A 360 24.00 -18.56 -2.34
N ALA A 361 24.25 -17.27 -2.57
CA ALA A 361 23.31 -16.38 -3.27
C ALA A 361 22.91 -16.95 -4.64
N GLU A 362 23.90 -17.36 -5.44
CA GLU A 362 23.69 -17.92 -6.78
C GLU A 362 22.91 -19.26 -6.75
N GLU A 363 23.07 -20.05 -5.71
CA GLU A 363 22.32 -21.29 -5.53
C GLU A 363 20.84 -21.01 -5.26
N TYR A 364 20.52 -20.03 -4.40
CA TYR A 364 19.14 -19.61 -4.17
C TYR A 364 18.49 -19.08 -5.45
N GLU A 365 19.20 -18.28 -6.24
CA GLU A 365 18.69 -17.76 -7.51
C GLU A 365 18.46 -18.87 -8.54
N MET A 366 19.38 -19.82 -8.66
CA MET A 366 19.25 -20.98 -9.52
C MET A 366 18.02 -21.81 -9.12
N ILE A 367 17.82 -22.04 -7.82
CA ILE A 367 16.65 -22.78 -7.32
C ILE A 367 15.37 -22.01 -7.63
N MET A 368 15.34 -20.70 -7.38
CA MET A 368 14.18 -19.84 -7.69
C MET A 368 13.77 -19.94 -9.16
N ASN A 369 14.73 -19.97 -10.08
CA ASN A 369 14.48 -20.08 -11.52
C ASN A 369 13.84 -21.40 -11.95
N HIS A 370 13.82 -22.45 -11.09
CA HIS A 370 13.08 -23.67 -11.37
C HIS A 370 11.57 -23.55 -11.10
N TYR A 371 11.14 -22.51 -10.39
CA TYR A 371 9.73 -22.29 -10.05
C TYR A 371 9.04 -21.26 -10.93
N VAL A 372 9.78 -20.32 -11.54
CA VAL A 372 9.24 -19.18 -12.31
C VAL A 372 9.28 -19.39 -13.83
#